data_a290c066a4ad4e89357ab18fd3a3fd7f
#
_entry.id   a290c066a4ad4e89357ab18fd3a3fd7f
#
_cell.length_a   1.000
_cell.length_b   1.000
_cell.length_c   1.000
_cell.angle_alpha   90.00
_cell.angle_beta   90.00
_cell.angle_gamma   90.00
#
_symmetry.space_group_name_H-M   'P 1'
#
loop_
_entity.id
_entity.type
_entity.pdbx_description
1 polymer ?
#
loop_
_entity_poly.entity_id
_entity_poly.type
_entity_poly.pdbx_seq_one_letter_code
_entity_poly.pdbx_strand_id
1 'polypeptide(L)'
;MAKTTVQYVCSSCGAKAPQLLGRCPVCGEWGTYAEEVIVAATNSKIRSAQTTAAKPLRIQEIEAQEETRLDVHNGEFNRVLGGGLVPGSLVLLGGEPGIGKSTLALQVLMQQADRCTLYASGEESARQIKLRAERLEGKPQNLFLLAETSLERILDHVREISPEIVVIDSIQTISTDGLDASIGSLTQVRECAARILQFAKETNIPFIIIGHINKEGALAGPKVLEHIVDTVLQFEGDQHYMYRILRAQKNRFGSTSELGIYEMQQSGLREVTNPSELLLSTARDGMSGIAIAAAVEGARPFLIEVQALVSSAAYGTPQRSSTGFDVRRLNMLLAVLEKRVGFKLLQKDVFLNIAGGIKVNDPAIDLAILAAVLSSNMDIALDADTAVTGEVGLAGEIRPVARIEQRIQEAQKLGFKRILIPAGQHFSAKNSKIELIEGA
;
A
#
# COMPACT_ATOMS: atom_id res chain seq x y z
N MET A 1 43.76 16.79 -16.83
CA MET A 1 42.88 15.80 -17.46
C MET A 1 42.28 14.96 -16.35
N ALA A 2 40.95 15.06 -16.07
CA ALA A 2 40.28 14.26 -15.07
C ALA A 2 40.29 12.81 -15.53
N LYS A 3 40.71 11.88 -14.65
CA LYS A 3 40.65 10.43 -14.91
C LYS A 3 39.20 9.99 -14.86
N THR A 4 38.61 9.72 -16.01
CA THR A 4 37.29 9.10 -16.13
C THR A 4 37.43 7.60 -15.84
N THR A 5 36.72 7.10 -14.83
CA THR A 5 36.70 5.68 -14.52
C THR A 5 35.30 5.15 -14.80
N VAL A 6 35.21 4.13 -15.64
CA VAL A 6 33.94 3.44 -15.93
C VAL A 6 33.73 2.38 -14.83
N GLN A 7 32.57 2.36 -14.23
CA GLN A 7 32.13 1.37 -13.24
C GLN A 7 30.76 0.82 -13.64
N TYR A 8 30.52 -0.45 -13.40
CA TYR A 8 29.21 -1.09 -13.65
C TYR A 8 28.45 -1.24 -12.35
N VAL A 9 27.19 -0.82 -12.34
CA VAL A 9 26.32 -0.87 -11.15
C VAL A 9 25.09 -1.70 -11.46
N CYS A 10 24.76 -2.63 -10.57
CA CYS A 10 23.57 -3.44 -10.68
C CYS A 10 22.31 -2.59 -10.45
N SER A 11 21.40 -2.54 -11.41
CA SER A 11 20.15 -1.77 -11.33
C SER A 11 19.16 -2.29 -10.29
N SER A 12 19.30 -3.53 -9.82
CA SER A 12 18.41 -4.13 -8.82
C SER A 12 18.87 -3.94 -7.37
N CYS A 13 20.19 -4.01 -7.11
CA CYS A 13 20.70 -3.98 -5.73
C CYS A 13 21.81 -2.95 -5.48
N GLY A 14 22.25 -2.21 -6.53
CA GLY A 14 23.32 -1.21 -6.40
C GLY A 14 24.73 -1.79 -6.22
N ALA A 15 24.94 -3.10 -6.36
CA ALA A 15 26.25 -3.71 -6.27
C ALA A 15 27.16 -3.23 -7.41
N LYS A 16 28.38 -2.81 -7.05
CA LYS A 16 29.36 -2.26 -7.99
C LYS A 16 30.31 -3.35 -8.49
N ALA A 17 30.65 -3.29 -9.79
CA ALA A 17 31.62 -4.17 -10.41
C ALA A 17 32.55 -3.38 -11.34
N PRO A 18 33.83 -3.78 -11.47
CA PRO A 18 34.79 -3.12 -12.37
C PRO A 18 34.54 -3.45 -13.85
N GLN A 19 33.70 -4.43 -14.14
CA GLN A 19 33.36 -4.90 -15.49
C GLN A 19 31.90 -5.32 -15.58
N LEU A 20 31.36 -5.37 -16.80
CA LEU A 20 29.99 -5.83 -17.05
C LEU A 20 29.85 -7.32 -16.67
N LEU A 21 28.98 -7.60 -15.72
CA LEU A 21 28.65 -8.97 -15.30
C LEU A 21 27.26 -9.34 -15.82
N GLY A 22 27.14 -10.54 -16.39
CA GLY A 22 25.84 -11.04 -16.86
C GLY A 22 24.86 -11.36 -15.72
N ARG A 23 25.39 -11.74 -14.53
CA ARG A 23 24.62 -12.04 -13.34
C ARG A 23 25.19 -11.29 -12.13
N CYS A 24 24.33 -10.65 -11.34
CA CYS A 24 24.76 -9.98 -10.13
C CYS A 24 25.11 -11.01 -9.03
N PRO A 25 26.34 -10.98 -8.44
CA PRO A 25 26.72 -11.90 -7.38
C PRO A 25 26.01 -11.64 -6.05
N VAL A 26 25.42 -10.45 -5.87
CA VAL A 26 24.77 -10.05 -4.63
C VAL A 26 23.27 -10.38 -4.63
N CYS A 27 22.51 -10.00 -5.68
CA CYS A 27 21.08 -10.28 -5.76
C CYS A 27 20.72 -11.49 -6.65
N GLY A 28 21.67 -12.01 -7.43
CA GLY A 28 21.46 -13.16 -8.29
C GLY A 28 20.73 -12.89 -9.60
N GLU A 29 20.30 -11.68 -9.87
CA GLU A 29 19.58 -11.30 -11.09
C GLU A 29 20.48 -11.18 -12.32
N TRP A 30 19.91 -11.45 -13.51
CA TRP A 30 20.62 -11.44 -14.78
C TRP A 30 20.37 -10.13 -15.54
N GLY A 31 21.41 -9.63 -16.26
CA GLY A 31 21.31 -8.48 -17.16
C GLY A 31 21.06 -7.13 -16.47
N THR A 32 21.37 -7.03 -15.18
CA THR A 32 21.05 -5.86 -14.35
C THR A 32 22.20 -4.86 -14.20
N TYR A 33 23.37 -5.10 -14.80
CA TYR A 33 24.49 -4.15 -14.74
C TYR A 33 24.37 -3.09 -15.83
N ALA A 34 24.35 -1.83 -15.39
CA ALA A 34 24.43 -0.64 -16.26
C ALA A 34 25.79 0.04 -16.09
N GLU A 35 26.30 0.62 -17.16
CA GLU A 35 27.55 1.38 -17.17
C GLU A 35 27.33 2.76 -16.52
N GLU A 36 28.10 3.09 -15.47
CA GLU A 36 28.16 4.42 -14.87
C GLU A 36 29.57 4.99 -15.05
N VAL A 37 29.64 6.20 -15.61
CA VAL A 37 30.89 6.93 -15.80
C VAL A 37 31.14 7.79 -14.57
N ILE A 38 32.20 7.51 -13.82
CA ILE A 38 32.59 8.30 -12.65
C ILE A 38 33.71 9.26 -13.07
N VAL A 39 33.42 10.56 -13.10
CA VAL A 39 34.44 11.61 -13.20
C VAL A 39 34.88 11.95 -11.78
N ALA A 40 36.18 11.87 -11.51
CA ALA A 40 36.70 12.17 -10.18
C ALA A 40 36.40 13.65 -9.84
N ALA A 41 35.56 13.87 -8.83
CA ALA A 41 35.21 15.21 -8.37
C ALA A 41 36.48 15.96 -7.91
N THR A 42 36.74 17.10 -8.49
CA THR A 42 37.69 18.06 -7.95
C THR A 42 37.13 18.56 -6.62
N ASN A 43 37.92 18.44 -5.55
CA ASN A 43 37.61 18.87 -4.17
C ASN A 43 37.05 20.31 -4.17
N SER A 44 35.75 20.46 -4.28
CA SER A 44 35.06 21.63 -3.81
C SER A 44 34.96 21.51 -2.29
N LYS A 45 35.63 22.37 -1.54
CA LYS A 45 35.49 22.50 -0.10
C LYS A 45 34.02 22.76 0.20
N ILE A 46 33.30 21.69 0.54
CA ILE A 46 32.01 21.82 1.20
C ILE A 46 32.30 22.59 2.47
N ARG A 47 31.80 23.82 2.57
CA ARG A 47 31.70 24.53 3.84
C ARG A 47 30.80 23.69 4.72
N SER A 48 31.41 22.89 5.58
CA SER A 48 30.73 22.24 6.68
C SER A 48 30.08 23.35 7.52
N ALA A 49 28.78 23.53 7.39
CA ALA A 49 28.02 24.16 8.46
C ALA A 49 28.38 23.40 9.73
N GLN A 50 28.78 24.12 10.78
CA GLN A 50 29.14 23.55 12.07
C GLN A 50 27.91 22.80 12.61
N THR A 51 27.79 21.54 12.29
CA THR A 51 26.95 20.61 13.05
C THR A 51 27.59 20.55 14.44
N THR A 52 26.95 21.15 15.41
CA THR A 52 27.27 20.95 16.83
C THR A 52 27.24 19.44 17.07
N ALA A 53 28.40 18.87 17.35
CA ALA A 53 28.54 17.43 17.57
C ALA A 53 27.54 17.03 18.66
N ALA A 54 26.59 16.16 18.32
CA ALA A 54 25.59 15.65 19.25
C ALA A 54 26.30 14.99 20.43
N LYS A 55 26.02 15.44 21.66
CA LYS A 55 26.55 14.81 22.87
C LYS A 55 25.67 13.61 23.21
N PRO A 56 26.25 12.46 23.60
CA PRO A 56 25.47 11.33 24.06
C PRO A 56 24.70 11.75 25.34
N LEU A 57 23.39 11.47 25.34
CA LEU A 57 22.51 11.72 26.49
C LEU A 57 22.15 10.37 27.12
N ARG A 58 21.98 10.35 28.45
CA ARG A 58 21.43 9.17 29.13
C ARG A 58 19.95 9.07 28.83
N ILE A 59 19.44 7.84 28.64
CA ILE A 59 18.03 7.59 28.30
C ILE A 59 17.07 8.22 29.35
N GLN A 60 17.49 8.32 30.60
CA GLN A 60 16.75 8.94 31.70
C GLN A 60 16.70 10.48 31.65
N GLU A 61 17.60 11.09 30.86
CA GLU A 61 17.68 12.54 30.64
C GLU A 61 16.86 12.99 29.45
N ILE A 62 16.31 12.02 28.69
CA ILE A 62 15.45 12.27 27.52
C ILE A 62 14.01 12.25 28.03
N GLU A 63 13.37 13.41 28.04
CA GLU A 63 11.92 13.49 28.26
C GLU A 63 11.21 12.78 27.09
N ALA A 64 10.44 11.75 27.41
CA ALA A 64 9.53 11.12 26.44
C ALA A 64 8.36 12.10 26.21
N GLN A 65 8.56 13.06 25.32
CA GLN A 65 7.44 13.83 24.78
C GLN A 65 6.68 12.89 23.83
N GLU A 66 5.36 12.82 24.01
CA GLU A 66 4.50 12.18 23.00
C GLU A 66 4.82 12.83 21.65
N GLU A 67 5.23 12.04 20.65
CA GLU A 67 5.51 12.56 19.31
C GLU A 67 4.26 13.26 18.78
N THR A 68 4.28 14.58 18.78
CA THR A 68 3.21 15.41 18.23
C THR A 68 3.13 15.12 16.72
N ARG A 69 2.11 14.41 16.29
CA ARG A 69 1.91 14.10 14.87
C ARG A 69 1.12 15.20 14.19
N LEU A 70 1.49 15.51 12.97
CA LEU A 70 0.76 16.45 12.13
C LEU A 70 -0.43 15.72 11.49
N ASP A 71 -1.63 16.08 11.91
CA ASP A 71 -2.87 15.65 11.24
C ASP A 71 -2.92 16.26 9.84
N VAL A 72 -2.97 15.42 8.81
CA VAL A 72 -3.05 15.87 7.41
C VAL A 72 -4.47 16.08 6.91
N HIS A 73 -5.47 16.02 7.78
CA HIS A 73 -6.90 16.15 7.48
C HIS A 73 -7.41 15.16 6.43
N ASN A 74 -6.75 14.00 6.36
CA ASN A 74 -7.15 12.86 5.56
C ASN A 74 -7.11 11.62 6.45
N GLY A 75 -8.29 11.12 6.82
CA GLY A 75 -8.43 10.06 7.83
C GLY A 75 -7.81 8.74 7.40
N GLU A 76 -7.93 8.37 6.13
CA GLU A 76 -7.35 7.14 5.61
C GLU A 76 -5.81 7.24 5.48
N PHE A 77 -5.28 8.42 5.14
CA PHE A 77 -3.84 8.66 5.12
C PHE A 77 -3.25 8.67 6.53
N ASN A 78 -3.89 9.39 7.46
CA ASN A 78 -3.50 9.42 8.88
C ASN A 78 -3.52 8.02 9.50
N ARG A 79 -4.54 7.21 9.19
CA ARG A 79 -4.65 5.82 9.67
C ARG A 79 -3.42 5.01 9.30
N VAL A 80 -3.03 5.04 8.03
CA VAL A 80 -1.88 4.25 7.53
C VAL A 80 -0.55 4.74 8.10
N LEU A 81 -0.45 6.04 8.38
CA LEU A 81 0.70 6.62 9.08
C LEU A 81 0.74 6.30 10.58
N GLY A 82 -0.38 5.85 11.16
CA GLY A 82 -0.52 5.61 12.60
C GLY A 82 -0.90 6.87 13.39
N GLY A 83 -1.63 7.81 12.76
CA GLY A 83 -2.20 9.00 13.38
C GLY A 83 -1.71 10.34 12.81
N GLY A 84 -0.90 10.34 11.76
CA GLY A 84 -0.41 11.55 11.10
C GLY A 84 1.07 11.53 10.76
N LEU A 85 1.56 12.60 10.14
CA LEU A 85 2.98 12.77 9.79
C LEU A 85 3.80 13.07 11.05
N VAL A 86 4.92 12.39 11.18
CA VAL A 86 5.89 12.67 12.26
C VAL A 86 6.83 13.79 11.78
N PRO A 87 7.04 14.87 12.58
CA PRO A 87 7.99 15.91 12.24
C PRO A 87 9.38 15.35 11.94
N GLY A 88 10.03 15.87 10.90
CA GLY A 88 11.34 15.40 10.47
C GLY A 88 11.37 14.01 9.85
N SER A 89 10.21 13.42 9.51
CA SER A 89 10.13 12.12 8.84
C SER A 89 10.22 12.24 7.32
N LEU A 90 10.69 11.15 6.70
CA LEU A 90 10.67 10.96 5.26
C LEU A 90 9.75 9.80 4.89
N VAL A 91 8.66 10.12 4.20
CA VAL A 91 7.66 9.15 3.72
C VAL A 91 7.82 8.94 2.23
N LEU A 92 7.96 7.69 1.79
CA LEU A 92 7.93 7.31 0.38
C LEU A 92 6.53 6.85 0.01
N LEU A 93 5.90 7.50 -0.96
CA LEU A 93 4.64 7.08 -1.57
C LEU A 93 4.93 6.40 -2.91
N GLY A 94 4.92 5.08 -2.91
CA GLY A 94 5.16 4.23 -4.08
C GLY A 94 3.89 3.72 -4.73
N GLY A 95 3.96 3.32 -6.00
CA GLY A 95 2.83 2.72 -6.72
C GLY A 95 3.05 2.77 -8.24
N GLU A 96 2.21 2.05 -9.00
CA GLU A 96 2.26 2.07 -10.46
C GLU A 96 2.04 3.47 -11.05
N PRO A 97 2.60 3.77 -12.23
CA PRO A 97 2.28 5.00 -12.96
C PRO A 97 0.76 5.11 -13.20
N GLY A 98 0.19 6.30 -13.03
CA GLY A 98 -1.24 6.56 -13.25
C GLY A 98 -2.18 6.08 -12.15
N ILE A 99 -1.70 5.45 -11.05
CA ILE A 99 -2.55 4.95 -9.95
C ILE A 99 -3.21 6.07 -9.12
N GLY A 100 -2.66 7.30 -9.15
CA GLY A 100 -3.17 8.45 -8.42
C GLY A 100 -2.27 8.99 -7.30
N LYS A 101 -0.99 8.58 -7.22
CA LYS A 101 -0.04 9.05 -6.19
C LYS A 101 0.06 10.57 -6.11
N SER A 102 0.33 11.21 -7.24
CA SER A 102 0.46 12.68 -7.34
C SER A 102 -0.85 13.39 -7.00
N THR A 103 -2.00 12.76 -7.31
CA THR A 103 -3.31 13.27 -6.93
C THR A 103 -3.51 13.21 -5.42
N LEU A 104 -3.20 12.05 -4.80
CA LEU A 104 -3.32 11.88 -3.34
C LEU A 104 -2.41 12.86 -2.59
N ALA A 105 -1.14 12.96 -2.98
CA ALA A 105 -0.19 13.86 -2.34
C ALA A 105 -0.59 15.33 -2.47
N LEU A 106 -1.06 15.75 -3.65
CA LEU A 106 -1.55 17.10 -3.86
C LEU A 106 -2.83 17.35 -3.04
N GLN A 107 -3.76 16.39 -2.99
CA GLN A 107 -5.00 16.50 -2.23
C GLN A 107 -4.74 16.63 -0.73
N VAL A 108 -3.78 15.88 -0.18
CA VAL A 108 -3.33 16.02 1.21
C VAL A 108 -2.87 17.45 1.50
N LEU A 109 -2.09 18.08 0.60
CA LEU A 109 -1.68 19.48 0.79
C LEU A 109 -2.83 20.47 0.57
N MET A 110 -3.77 20.17 -0.34
CA MET A 110 -4.96 21.00 -0.59
C MET A 110 -5.90 21.07 0.64
N GLN A 111 -5.89 20.04 1.47
CA GLN A 111 -6.69 19.97 2.71
C GLN A 111 -6.05 20.77 3.88
N GLN A 112 -4.82 21.29 3.73
CA GLN A 112 -4.15 22.09 4.76
C GLN A 112 -4.57 23.58 4.62
N ALA A 113 -5.69 23.96 5.26
CA ALA A 113 -6.23 25.31 5.10
C ALA A 113 -5.28 26.42 5.58
N ASP A 114 -4.68 26.22 6.77
CA ASP A 114 -3.94 27.27 7.48
C ASP A 114 -2.41 27.04 7.47
N ARG A 115 -1.96 25.85 7.04
CA ARG A 115 -0.53 25.50 7.06
C ARG A 115 0.18 25.93 5.80
N CYS A 116 1.41 26.37 5.97
CA CYS A 116 2.33 26.60 4.87
C CYS A 116 2.83 25.25 4.32
N THR A 117 2.60 25.00 3.04
CA THR A 117 2.99 23.73 2.40
C THR A 117 3.66 23.97 1.06
N LEU A 118 4.54 23.05 0.65
CA LEU A 118 5.27 23.14 -0.62
C LEU A 118 5.09 21.85 -1.43
N TYR A 119 4.69 22.00 -2.68
CA TYR A 119 4.69 20.92 -3.67
C TYR A 119 5.76 21.21 -4.71
N ALA A 120 6.86 20.47 -4.70
CA ALA A 120 7.94 20.54 -5.66
C ALA A 120 7.80 19.43 -6.71
N SER A 121 7.79 19.77 -7.99
CA SER A 121 7.69 18.81 -9.10
C SER A 121 8.83 18.96 -10.08
N GLY A 122 9.44 17.82 -10.42
CA GLY A 122 10.39 17.74 -11.55
C GLY A 122 9.76 17.20 -12.84
N GLU A 123 8.46 16.86 -12.83
CA GLU A 123 7.76 16.28 -13.98
C GLU A 123 6.77 17.25 -14.62
N GLU A 124 6.04 18.01 -13.80
CA GLU A 124 4.98 18.88 -14.25
C GLU A 124 5.27 20.35 -13.99
N SER A 125 4.83 21.20 -14.90
CA SER A 125 4.86 22.64 -14.69
C SER A 125 3.86 23.11 -13.63
N ALA A 126 4.12 24.22 -12.97
CA ALA A 126 3.21 24.81 -11.99
C ALA A 126 1.79 25.03 -12.55
N ARG A 127 1.66 25.32 -13.86
CA ARG A 127 0.36 25.48 -14.53
C ARG A 127 -0.41 24.16 -14.61
N GLN A 128 0.25 23.05 -14.92
CA GLN A 128 -0.37 21.73 -14.99
C GLN A 128 -0.83 21.26 -13.60
N ILE A 129 0.01 21.48 -12.58
CA ILE A 129 -0.34 21.18 -11.19
C ILE A 129 -1.54 22.04 -10.77
N LYS A 130 -1.57 23.34 -11.11
CA LYS A 130 -2.70 24.22 -10.81
C LYS A 130 -4.01 23.75 -11.45
N LEU A 131 -3.99 23.35 -12.73
CA LEU A 131 -5.17 22.80 -13.42
C LEU A 131 -5.67 21.49 -12.78
N ARG A 132 -4.77 20.67 -12.23
CA ARG A 132 -5.13 19.49 -11.46
C ARG A 132 -5.73 19.88 -10.10
N ALA A 133 -5.12 20.81 -9.40
CA ALA A 133 -5.60 21.33 -8.12
C ALA A 133 -7.02 21.92 -8.21
N GLU A 134 -7.38 22.57 -9.32
CA GLU A 134 -8.72 23.13 -9.53
C GLU A 134 -9.85 22.09 -9.58
N ARG A 135 -9.52 20.83 -9.85
CA ARG A 135 -10.47 19.71 -9.82
C ARG A 135 -10.60 19.06 -8.45
N LEU A 136 -9.64 19.31 -7.56
CA LEU A 136 -9.60 18.75 -6.22
C LEU A 136 -10.34 19.66 -5.24
N GLU A 137 -10.91 19.06 -4.21
CA GLU A 137 -11.51 19.80 -3.10
C GLU A 137 -10.43 20.40 -2.21
N GLY A 138 -10.68 21.60 -1.70
CA GLY A 138 -9.77 22.32 -0.82
C GLY A 138 -9.43 23.72 -1.34
N LYS A 139 -9.15 24.64 -0.44
CA LYS A 139 -8.77 26.03 -0.75
C LYS A 139 -7.61 26.44 0.18
N PRO A 140 -6.41 25.85 0.02
CA PRO A 140 -5.27 26.24 0.83
C PRO A 140 -4.90 27.70 0.56
N GLN A 141 -4.60 28.44 1.61
CA GLN A 141 -4.13 29.82 1.48
C GLN A 141 -2.62 29.90 1.22
N ASN A 142 -1.88 28.92 1.75
CA ASN A 142 -0.41 28.94 1.77
C ASN A 142 0.20 27.67 1.13
N LEU A 143 -0.36 27.19 0.02
CA LEU A 143 0.25 26.12 -0.80
C LEU A 143 1.13 26.72 -1.89
N PHE A 144 2.44 26.49 -1.79
CA PHE A 144 3.42 26.91 -2.80
C PHE A 144 3.68 25.77 -3.79
N LEU A 145 3.80 26.14 -5.08
CA LEU A 145 4.14 25.21 -6.17
C LEU A 145 5.51 25.58 -6.73
N LEU A 146 6.41 24.62 -6.83
CA LEU A 146 7.76 24.79 -7.35
C LEU A 146 8.03 23.77 -8.47
N ALA A 147 8.33 24.25 -9.67
CA ALA A 147 8.79 23.40 -10.78
C ALA A 147 10.32 23.47 -10.84
N GLU A 148 11.01 22.50 -10.22
CA GLU A 148 12.46 22.46 -10.09
C GLU A 148 12.94 21.00 -9.98
N THR A 149 14.13 20.73 -10.56
CA THR A 149 14.79 19.43 -10.54
C THR A 149 16.08 19.39 -9.72
N SER A 150 16.67 20.55 -9.40
CA SER A 150 17.85 20.64 -8.52
C SER A 150 17.43 20.53 -7.06
N LEU A 151 17.94 19.51 -6.37
CA LEU A 151 17.68 19.31 -4.94
C LEU A 151 18.15 20.49 -4.10
N GLU A 152 19.32 21.05 -4.40
CA GLU A 152 19.90 22.17 -3.67
C GLU A 152 18.95 23.37 -3.69
N ARG A 153 18.43 23.72 -4.87
CA ARG A 153 17.47 24.83 -5.03
C ARG A 153 16.16 24.55 -4.31
N ILE A 154 15.65 23.32 -4.38
CA ILE A 154 14.45 22.92 -3.63
C ILE A 154 14.67 23.14 -2.14
N LEU A 155 15.78 22.64 -1.58
CA LEU A 155 16.08 22.79 -0.15
C LEU A 155 16.33 24.24 0.26
N ASP A 156 16.89 25.07 -0.61
CA ASP A 156 17.04 26.51 -0.36
C ASP A 156 15.68 27.21 -0.27
N HIS A 157 14.74 26.91 -1.19
CA HIS A 157 13.38 27.43 -1.09
C HIS A 157 12.62 26.89 0.15
N VAL A 158 12.86 25.65 0.55
CA VAL A 158 12.28 25.13 1.81
C VAL A 158 12.80 25.93 3.01
N ARG A 159 14.09 26.34 3.04
CA ARG A 159 14.61 27.20 4.11
C ARG A 159 13.99 28.59 4.11
N GLU A 160 13.75 29.17 2.93
CA GLU A 160 13.16 30.51 2.78
C GLU A 160 11.67 30.52 3.19
N ILE A 161 10.90 29.54 2.73
CA ILE A 161 9.43 29.46 2.93
C ILE A 161 9.10 28.89 4.30
N SER A 162 9.97 28.02 4.85
CA SER A 162 9.76 27.27 6.09
C SER A 162 8.41 26.54 6.13
N PRO A 163 8.09 25.68 5.14
CA PRO A 163 6.83 24.97 5.09
C PRO A 163 6.75 23.90 6.19
N GLU A 164 5.53 23.59 6.62
CA GLU A 164 5.26 22.53 7.59
C GLU A 164 5.21 21.13 6.96
N ILE A 165 4.93 21.04 5.66
CA ILE A 165 4.92 19.77 4.89
C ILE A 165 5.48 20.04 3.50
N VAL A 166 6.36 19.17 3.02
CA VAL A 166 6.92 19.21 1.66
C VAL A 166 6.58 17.93 0.91
N VAL A 167 6.11 18.08 -0.33
CA VAL A 167 5.95 16.97 -1.29
C VAL A 167 6.95 17.14 -2.42
N ILE A 168 7.63 16.06 -2.81
CA ILE A 168 8.52 16.01 -3.99
C ILE A 168 7.96 14.97 -4.98
N ASP A 169 7.61 15.39 -6.19
CA ASP A 169 7.02 14.58 -7.26
C ASP A 169 7.81 14.74 -8.58
N SER A 170 8.65 13.78 -8.92
CA SER A 170 9.02 12.53 -8.27
C SER A 170 10.51 12.51 -7.91
N ILE A 171 10.88 11.62 -6.99
CA ILE A 171 12.31 11.46 -6.60
C ILE A 171 13.20 11.07 -7.78
N GLN A 172 12.65 10.45 -8.83
CA GLN A 172 13.38 10.03 -10.03
C GLN A 172 13.79 11.20 -10.94
N THR A 173 13.11 12.32 -10.85
CA THR A 173 13.39 13.51 -11.69
C THR A 173 14.29 14.53 -11.00
N ILE A 174 14.54 14.33 -9.70
CA ILE A 174 15.41 15.21 -8.92
C ILE A 174 16.87 14.77 -9.04
N SER A 175 17.75 15.75 -9.15
CA SER A 175 19.20 15.55 -9.18
C SER A 175 19.89 16.39 -8.13
N THR A 176 21.07 15.96 -7.71
CA THR A 176 21.94 16.70 -6.78
C THR A 176 23.26 17.01 -7.43
N ASP A 177 23.78 18.22 -7.17
CA ASP A 177 25.07 18.66 -7.67
C ASP A 177 26.21 17.85 -7.03
N GLY A 178 27.29 17.66 -7.77
CA GLY A 178 28.49 16.96 -7.29
C GLY A 178 28.44 15.43 -7.43
N LEU A 179 27.40 14.89 -8.06
CA LEU A 179 27.30 13.47 -8.39
C LEU A 179 27.19 13.30 -9.92
N ASP A 180 28.24 12.77 -10.54
CA ASP A 180 28.28 12.48 -11.99
C ASP A 180 27.52 11.20 -12.32
N ALA A 181 26.23 11.18 -12.02
CA ALA A 181 25.32 10.07 -12.32
C ALA A 181 24.09 10.62 -13.05
N SER A 182 23.56 9.88 -14.02
CA SER A 182 22.38 10.30 -14.78
C SER A 182 21.17 10.54 -13.89
N ILE A 183 20.35 11.53 -14.21
CA ILE A 183 19.06 11.78 -13.54
C ILE A 183 18.23 10.50 -13.61
N GLY A 184 17.59 10.13 -12.51
CA GLY A 184 16.82 8.91 -12.39
C GLY A 184 17.63 7.63 -12.17
N SER A 185 18.97 7.69 -12.20
CA SER A 185 19.81 6.56 -11.82
C SER A 185 19.64 6.23 -10.34
N LEU A 186 19.86 4.95 -9.96
CA LEU A 186 19.76 4.52 -8.56
C LEU A 186 20.67 5.31 -7.63
N THR A 187 21.84 5.67 -8.10
CA THR A 187 22.82 6.44 -7.34
C THR A 187 22.32 7.84 -7.05
N GLN A 188 21.73 8.54 -8.04
CA GLN A 188 21.11 9.85 -7.85
C GLN A 188 19.91 9.79 -6.90
N VAL A 189 19.00 8.86 -7.14
CA VAL A 189 17.79 8.69 -6.33
C VAL A 189 18.13 8.40 -4.86
N ARG A 190 19.13 7.54 -4.63
CA ARG A 190 19.61 7.21 -3.29
C ARG A 190 20.23 8.41 -2.58
N GLU A 191 21.10 9.14 -3.26
CA GLU A 191 21.79 10.31 -2.69
C GLU A 191 20.78 11.43 -2.38
N CYS A 192 19.85 11.72 -3.32
CA CYS A 192 18.81 12.69 -3.10
C CYS A 192 17.94 12.32 -1.88
N ALA A 193 17.50 11.08 -1.77
CA ALA A 193 16.71 10.63 -0.63
C ALA A 193 17.47 10.72 0.70
N ALA A 194 18.77 10.37 0.72
CA ALA A 194 19.60 10.48 1.92
C ALA A 194 19.76 11.93 2.37
N ARG A 195 19.98 12.86 1.44
CA ARG A 195 20.08 14.30 1.75
C ARG A 195 18.76 14.90 2.21
N ILE A 196 17.63 14.49 1.59
CA ILE A 196 16.30 14.91 2.02
C ILE A 196 16.05 14.42 3.45
N LEU A 197 16.37 13.15 3.78
CA LEU A 197 16.20 12.62 5.12
C LEU A 197 17.04 13.39 6.15
N GLN A 198 18.31 13.66 5.83
CA GLN A 198 19.17 14.45 6.71
C GLN A 198 18.56 15.84 6.96
N PHE A 199 18.16 16.53 5.89
CA PHE A 199 17.54 17.83 5.97
C PHE A 199 16.23 17.83 6.78
N ALA A 200 15.37 16.83 6.56
CA ALA A 200 14.14 16.65 7.32
C ALA A 200 14.42 16.54 8.82
N LYS A 201 15.42 15.71 9.22
CA LYS A 201 15.83 15.54 10.61
C LYS A 201 16.40 16.83 11.23
N GLU A 202 17.16 17.62 10.45
CA GLU A 202 17.74 18.88 10.90
C GLU A 202 16.71 19.99 11.10
N THR A 203 15.67 20.01 10.25
CA THR A 203 14.66 21.07 10.23
C THR A 203 13.35 20.69 10.92
N ASN A 204 13.17 19.42 11.29
CA ASN A 204 11.90 18.84 11.75
C ASN A 204 10.73 18.98 10.77
N ILE A 205 11.01 19.23 9.48
CA ILE A 205 10.00 19.31 8.43
C ILE A 205 9.77 17.90 7.86
N PRO A 206 8.55 17.36 7.83
CA PRO A 206 8.25 16.09 7.19
C PRO A 206 8.21 16.24 5.67
N PHE A 207 8.77 15.24 4.99
CA PHE A 207 8.76 15.14 3.52
C PHE A 207 7.99 13.92 3.07
N ILE A 208 7.18 14.09 2.03
CA ILE A 208 6.57 13.01 1.25
C ILE A 208 7.24 13.00 -0.12
N ILE A 209 7.94 11.93 -0.45
CA ILE A 209 8.54 11.74 -1.78
C ILE A 209 7.72 10.73 -2.57
N ILE A 210 7.42 11.04 -3.83
CA ILE A 210 6.71 10.14 -4.74
C ILE A 210 7.72 9.33 -5.52
N GLY A 211 7.48 8.00 -5.61
CA GLY A 211 8.28 7.06 -6.37
C GLY A 211 7.44 6.18 -7.28
N HIS A 212 7.97 5.82 -8.46
CA HIS A 212 7.33 4.89 -9.37
C HIS A 212 7.80 3.45 -9.12
N ILE A 213 6.89 2.48 -9.22
CA ILE A 213 7.14 1.03 -9.09
C ILE A 213 7.10 0.41 -10.49
N ASN A 214 7.93 -0.59 -10.76
CA ASN A 214 7.87 -1.38 -12.00
C ASN A 214 6.66 -2.33 -11.98
N LYS A 215 6.24 -2.81 -13.17
CA LYS A 215 5.12 -3.75 -13.36
C LYS A 215 5.23 -5.07 -12.56
N GLU A 216 6.41 -5.40 -12.05
CA GLU A 216 6.65 -6.57 -11.18
C GLU A 216 6.39 -6.29 -9.69
N GLY A 217 5.83 -5.13 -9.35
CA GLY A 217 5.56 -4.72 -7.95
C GLY A 217 6.83 -4.39 -7.16
N ALA A 218 7.99 -4.45 -7.81
CA ALA A 218 9.24 -3.95 -7.24
C ALA A 218 9.36 -2.47 -7.62
N LEU A 219 9.53 -1.58 -6.65
CA LEU A 219 9.90 -0.19 -6.89
C LEU A 219 11.11 -0.17 -7.85
N ALA A 220 11.10 0.53 -8.98
CA ALA A 220 12.29 0.74 -9.82
C ALA A 220 13.33 1.53 -9.01
N GLY A 221 14.30 0.80 -8.48
CA GLY A 221 15.29 1.36 -7.57
C GLY A 221 14.93 1.42 -6.08
N PRO A 222 14.12 0.58 -5.50
CA PRO A 222 13.44 0.89 -4.23
C PRO A 222 13.64 0.00 -3.05
N LYS A 223 14.11 -1.21 -3.16
CA LYS A 223 14.69 -1.88 -1.97
C LYS A 223 15.78 -1.03 -1.33
N VAL A 224 16.42 -0.18 -2.12
CA VAL A 224 17.45 0.76 -1.68
C VAL A 224 16.83 1.93 -0.91
N LEU A 225 15.68 2.49 -1.36
CA LEU A 225 15.00 3.58 -0.65
C LEU A 225 14.29 3.11 0.62
N GLU A 226 13.77 1.89 0.64
CA GLU A 226 13.12 1.31 1.83
C GLU A 226 14.03 1.33 3.07
N HIS A 227 15.34 1.19 2.89
CA HIS A 227 16.28 1.25 4.00
C HIS A 227 16.56 2.69 4.45
N ILE A 228 16.43 3.67 3.56
CA ILE A 228 16.72 5.07 3.84
C ILE A 228 15.53 5.76 4.52
N VAL A 229 14.33 5.64 3.93
CA VAL A 229 13.13 6.34 4.41
C VAL A 229 12.60 5.77 5.72
N ASP A 230 11.85 6.57 6.47
CA ASP A 230 11.23 6.14 7.73
C ASP A 230 9.94 5.34 7.49
N THR A 231 9.15 5.74 6.50
CA THR A 231 7.89 5.10 6.15
C THR A 231 7.81 4.85 4.64
N VAL A 232 7.33 3.67 4.26
CA VAL A 232 7.03 3.30 2.87
C VAL A 232 5.56 3.00 2.76
N LEU A 233 4.85 3.82 2.01
CA LEU A 233 3.45 3.64 1.66
C LEU A 233 3.38 3.14 0.22
N GLN A 234 2.64 2.07 -0.01
CA GLN A 234 2.37 1.53 -1.33
C GLN A 234 0.92 1.80 -1.71
N PHE A 235 0.72 2.46 -2.84
CA PHE A 235 -0.58 2.75 -3.40
C PHE A 235 -0.88 1.73 -4.50
N GLU A 236 -1.88 0.89 -4.26
CA GLU A 236 -2.24 -0.26 -5.07
C GLU A 236 -3.65 -0.08 -5.66
N GLY A 237 -3.93 -0.76 -6.76
CA GLY A 237 -5.26 -0.82 -7.37
C GLY A 237 -5.17 -1.25 -8.81
N ASP A 238 -6.27 -1.76 -9.35
CA ASP A 238 -6.41 -2.07 -10.75
C ASP A 238 -7.04 -0.86 -11.46
N GLN A 239 -6.58 -0.55 -12.68
CA GLN A 239 -7.11 0.56 -13.48
C GLN A 239 -8.58 0.36 -13.88
N HIS A 240 -9.07 -0.89 -13.86
CA HIS A 240 -10.45 -1.25 -14.16
C HIS A 240 -11.40 -1.09 -12.97
N TYR A 241 -10.87 -0.98 -11.74
CA TYR A 241 -11.66 -0.80 -10.53
C TYR A 241 -11.53 0.62 -9.99
N MET A 242 -12.63 1.13 -9.42
CA MET A 242 -12.67 2.50 -8.89
C MET A 242 -11.91 2.65 -7.57
N TYR A 243 -11.57 1.54 -6.90
CA TYR A 243 -10.94 1.57 -5.59
C TYR A 243 -9.43 1.51 -5.64
N ARG A 244 -8.81 2.20 -4.69
CA ARG A 244 -7.36 2.23 -4.47
C ARG A 244 -7.08 1.92 -3.00
N ILE A 245 -6.04 1.16 -2.75
CA ILE A 245 -5.62 0.76 -1.40
C ILE A 245 -4.26 1.37 -1.11
N LEU A 246 -4.14 2.04 0.03
CA LEU A 246 -2.89 2.54 0.56
C LEU A 246 -2.43 1.60 1.68
N ARG A 247 -1.25 0.99 1.54
CA ARG A 247 -0.65 0.09 2.52
C ARG A 247 0.67 0.63 3.06
N ALA A 248 0.93 0.46 4.33
CA ALA A 248 2.26 0.65 4.87
C ALA A 248 3.10 -0.63 4.69
N GLN A 249 4.11 -0.59 3.83
CA GLN A 249 5.10 -1.68 3.70
C GLN A 249 6.17 -1.59 4.80
N LYS A 250 6.45 -0.38 5.25
CA LYS A 250 7.35 -0.07 6.35
C LYS A 250 6.83 1.15 7.10
N ASN A 251 6.83 1.11 8.42
CA ASN A 251 6.51 2.28 9.24
C ASN A 251 7.31 2.19 10.56
N ARG A 252 8.26 3.12 10.76
CA ARG A 252 9.06 3.18 12.00
C ARG A 252 8.28 3.76 13.16
N PHE A 253 7.18 4.44 12.89
CA PHE A 253 6.40 5.20 13.87
C PHE A 253 5.05 4.58 14.19
N GLY A 254 4.72 3.45 13.56
CA GLY A 254 3.44 2.80 13.76
C GLY A 254 3.33 1.40 13.15
N SER A 255 2.13 0.86 13.19
CA SER A 255 1.83 -0.45 12.62
C SER A 255 1.90 -0.42 11.09
N THR A 256 2.38 -1.50 10.48
CA THR A 256 2.28 -1.75 9.03
C THR A 256 1.00 -2.50 8.66
N SER A 257 0.16 -2.79 9.64
CA SER A 257 -1.08 -3.55 9.43
C SER A 257 -2.28 -2.69 9.02
N GLU A 258 -2.14 -1.36 8.98
CA GLU A 258 -3.24 -0.46 8.66
C GLU A 258 -3.39 -0.28 7.15
N LEU A 259 -4.66 -0.11 6.72
CA LEU A 259 -5.04 0.15 5.34
C LEU A 259 -5.81 1.46 5.21
N GLY A 260 -5.51 2.20 4.17
CA GLY A 260 -6.34 3.30 3.67
C GLY A 260 -7.06 2.87 2.40
N ILE A 261 -8.33 3.15 2.28
CA ILE A 261 -9.13 2.82 1.10
C ILE A 261 -9.70 4.10 0.51
N TYR A 262 -9.51 4.23 -0.79
CA TYR A 262 -9.97 5.38 -1.56
C TYR A 262 -10.78 4.95 -2.76
N GLU A 263 -11.74 5.77 -3.14
CA GLU A 263 -12.46 5.67 -4.39
C GLU A 263 -11.96 6.76 -5.36
N MET A 264 -11.61 6.37 -6.57
CA MET A 264 -11.21 7.32 -7.61
C MET A 264 -12.43 7.98 -8.21
N GLN A 265 -12.54 9.30 -8.07
CA GLN A 265 -13.61 10.13 -8.63
C GLN A 265 -13.03 11.21 -9.55
N GLN A 266 -13.89 11.90 -10.30
CA GLN A 266 -13.45 13.04 -11.14
C GLN A 266 -12.88 14.20 -10.29
N SER A 267 -13.40 14.38 -9.07
CA SER A 267 -12.95 15.37 -8.09
C SER A 267 -11.74 14.94 -7.27
N GLY A 268 -11.13 13.79 -7.56
CA GLY A 268 -9.96 13.26 -6.84
C GLY A 268 -10.24 11.92 -6.14
N LEU A 269 -9.56 11.70 -5.04
CA LEU A 269 -9.65 10.48 -4.24
C LEU A 269 -10.56 10.71 -3.03
N ARG A 270 -11.70 10.05 -3.02
CA ARG A 270 -12.64 10.06 -1.90
C ARG A 270 -12.23 9.00 -0.88
N GLU A 271 -12.15 9.38 0.38
CA GLU A 271 -11.91 8.45 1.48
C GLU A 271 -13.08 7.49 1.66
N VAL A 272 -12.77 6.20 1.84
CA VAL A 272 -13.75 5.15 2.09
C VAL A 272 -13.71 4.78 3.57
N THR A 273 -14.54 5.43 4.36
CA THR A 273 -14.61 5.19 5.81
C THR A 273 -15.25 3.84 6.15
N ASN A 274 -16.17 3.35 5.33
CA ASN A 274 -16.81 2.05 5.48
C ASN A 274 -16.66 1.20 4.21
N PRO A 275 -15.59 0.39 4.08
CA PRO A 275 -15.38 -0.46 2.91
C PRO A 275 -16.52 -1.45 2.67
N SER A 276 -17.11 -1.97 3.74
CA SER A 276 -18.14 -3.00 3.65
C SER A 276 -19.37 -2.52 2.86
N GLU A 277 -19.77 -1.25 3.00
CA GLU A 277 -20.91 -0.70 2.25
C GLU A 277 -20.68 -0.72 0.72
N LEU A 278 -19.44 -0.64 0.30
CA LEU A 278 -19.05 -0.62 -1.11
C LEU A 278 -18.78 -2.02 -1.68
N LEU A 279 -18.43 -2.96 -0.80
CA LEU A 279 -18.05 -4.33 -1.16
C LEU A 279 -19.22 -5.32 -1.07
N LEU A 280 -20.38 -4.84 -0.67
CA LEU A 280 -21.62 -5.61 -0.59
C LEU A 280 -22.62 -5.12 -1.64
N SER A 281 -23.10 -6.00 -2.49
CA SER A 281 -24.17 -5.66 -3.43
C SER A 281 -25.51 -5.53 -2.70
N THR A 282 -26.38 -4.66 -3.20
CA THR A 282 -27.74 -4.44 -2.64
C THR A 282 -28.73 -5.53 -3.06
N ALA A 283 -28.49 -6.22 -4.18
CA ALA A 283 -29.37 -7.23 -4.75
C ALA A 283 -28.74 -8.63 -4.65
N ARG A 284 -28.84 -9.24 -3.45
CA ARG A 284 -28.25 -10.58 -3.18
C ARG A 284 -29.28 -11.68 -3.00
N ASP A 285 -30.54 -11.29 -2.71
CA ASP A 285 -31.59 -12.23 -2.35
C ASP A 285 -31.90 -13.21 -3.50
N GLY A 286 -31.85 -14.49 -3.20
CA GLY A 286 -32.20 -15.57 -4.13
C GLY A 286 -31.13 -15.92 -5.16
N MET A 287 -29.95 -15.31 -5.12
CA MET A 287 -28.85 -15.64 -6.04
C MET A 287 -27.93 -16.71 -5.46
N SER A 288 -27.72 -17.79 -6.22
CA SER A 288 -26.72 -18.81 -5.89
C SER A 288 -25.31 -18.32 -6.21
N GLY A 289 -24.32 -18.90 -5.54
CA GLY A 289 -22.91 -18.58 -5.78
C GLY A 289 -22.40 -17.33 -5.06
N ILE A 290 -23.17 -16.76 -4.14
CA ILE A 290 -22.77 -15.57 -3.37
C ILE A 290 -22.65 -15.93 -1.90
N ALA A 291 -21.54 -15.55 -1.26
CA ALA A 291 -21.34 -15.63 0.19
C ALA A 291 -20.71 -14.34 0.72
N ILE A 292 -21.03 -13.96 1.95
CA ILE A 292 -20.44 -12.80 2.59
C ILE A 292 -19.37 -13.23 3.59
N ALA A 293 -18.13 -12.88 3.29
CA ALA A 293 -16.98 -13.16 4.14
C ALA A 293 -16.77 -12.04 5.15
N ALA A 294 -16.56 -12.37 6.42
CA ALA A 294 -16.06 -11.44 7.41
C ALA A 294 -14.53 -11.54 7.46
N ALA A 295 -13.87 -10.60 6.78
CA ALA A 295 -12.43 -10.51 6.65
C ALA A 295 -11.84 -9.48 7.61
N VAL A 296 -10.54 -9.63 7.91
CA VAL A 296 -9.75 -8.60 8.59
C VAL A 296 -8.46 -8.40 7.83
N GLU A 297 -8.20 -7.19 7.42
CA GLU A 297 -6.91 -6.84 6.83
C GLU A 297 -6.21 -5.84 7.77
N GLY A 298 -5.04 -6.24 8.26
CA GLY A 298 -4.39 -5.47 9.31
C GLY A 298 -5.22 -5.38 10.59
N ALA A 299 -5.58 -4.18 11.01
CA ALA A 299 -6.46 -3.95 12.16
C ALA A 299 -7.94 -3.71 11.76
N ARG A 300 -8.25 -3.65 10.46
CA ARG A 300 -9.56 -3.25 9.96
C ARG A 300 -10.42 -4.46 9.61
N PRO A 301 -11.54 -4.69 10.32
CA PRO A 301 -12.55 -5.66 9.91
C PRO A 301 -13.40 -5.07 8.77
N PHE A 302 -13.82 -5.90 7.85
CA PHE A 302 -14.79 -5.55 6.80
C PHE A 302 -15.52 -6.79 6.31
N LEU A 303 -16.72 -6.58 5.79
CA LEU A 303 -17.44 -7.63 5.08
C LEU A 303 -17.21 -7.47 3.58
N ILE A 304 -17.03 -8.61 2.90
CA ILE A 304 -16.80 -8.64 1.47
C ILE A 304 -17.60 -9.74 0.80
N GLU A 305 -18.15 -9.42 -0.34
CA GLU A 305 -18.88 -10.38 -1.15
C GLU A 305 -17.92 -11.26 -1.94
N VAL A 306 -18.10 -12.56 -1.78
CA VAL A 306 -17.40 -13.62 -2.52
C VAL A 306 -18.39 -14.21 -3.52
N GLN A 307 -18.06 -14.15 -4.79
CA GLN A 307 -18.87 -14.68 -5.89
C GLN A 307 -18.18 -15.88 -6.50
N ALA A 308 -18.88 -16.97 -6.67
CA ALA A 308 -18.39 -18.16 -7.37
C ALA A 308 -19.37 -18.61 -8.46
N LEU A 309 -18.82 -19.01 -9.58
CA LEU A 309 -19.56 -19.66 -10.66
C LEU A 309 -18.95 -21.02 -10.93
N VAL A 310 -19.77 -22.05 -10.80
CA VAL A 310 -19.40 -23.45 -11.08
C VAL A 310 -20.22 -23.97 -12.24
N SER A 311 -19.56 -24.41 -13.30
CA SER A 311 -20.20 -24.95 -14.49
C SER A 311 -19.54 -26.26 -14.93
N SER A 312 -20.19 -27.01 -15.82
CA SER A 312 -19.56 -28.17 -16.44
C SER A 312 -18.47 -27.72 -17.42
N ALA A 313 -17.29 -28.33 -17.39
CA ALA A 313 -16.19 -28.01 -18.27
C ALA A 313 -16.59 -28.29 -19.74
N ALA A 314 -16.62 -27.22 -20.55
CA ALA A 314 -17.07 -27.34 -21.98
C ALA A 314 -16.00 -27.97 -22.89
N TYR A 315 -14.71 -27.88 -22.52
CA TYR A 315 -13.58 -28.27 -23.39
C TYR A 315 -12.73 -29.41 -22.83
N GLY A 316 -13.26 -30.22 -21.93
CA GLY A 316 -12.58 -31.39 -21.39
C GLY A 316 -11.46 -31.10 -20.37
N THR A 317 -10.90 -29.90 -20.35
CA THR A 317 -9.93 -29.46 -19.32
C THR A 317 -10.58 -28.37 -18.46
N PRO A 318 -10.81 -28.65 -17.17
CA PRO A 318 -11.45 -27.70 -16.25
C PRO A 318 -10.64 -26.41 -16.11
N GLN A 319 -11.31 -25.28 -16.25
CA GLN A 319 -10.73 -23.95 -16.03
C GLN A 319 -10.94 -23.50 -14.59
N ARG A 320 -9.91 -22.92 -14.00
CA ARG A 320 -9.98 -22.32 -12.67
C ARG A 320 -9.36 -20.94 -12.69
N SER A 321 -10.17 -19.95 -12.42
CA SER A 321 -9.78 -18.54 -12.40
C SER A 321 -10.24 -17.88 -11.12
N SER A 322 -9.44 -16.93 -10.65
CA SER A 322 -9.71 -16.19 -9.43
C SER A 322 -9.30 -14.73 -9.58
N THR A 323 -10.19 -13.84 -9.18
CA THR A 323 -9.91 -12.41 -9.05
C THR A 323 -9.99 -12.03 -7.57
N GLY A 324 -8.94 -11.38 -7.06
CA GLY A 324 -8.88 -10.95 -5.65
C GLY A 324 -8.49 -12.03 -4.65
N PHE A 325 -8.26 -13.28 -5.09
CA PHE A 325 -7.84 -14.39 -4.24
C PHE A 325 -6.78 -15.26 -4.93
N ASP A 326 -5.91 -15.91 -4.15
CA ASP A 326 -4.84 -16.75 -4.70
C ASP A 326 -5.41 -18.03 -5.34
N VAL A 327 -5.15 -18.24 -6.63
CA VAL A 327 -5.66 -19.40 -7.39
C VAL A 327 -5.09 -20.73 -6.87
N ARG A 328 -3.89 -20.75 -6.28
CA ARG A 328 -3.30 -21.97 -5.71
C ARG A 328 -4.05 -22.37 -4.45
N ARG A 329 -4.44 -21.38 -3.62
CA ARG A 329 -5.26 -21.62 -2.44
C ARG A 329 -6.67 -22.06 -2.82
N LEU A 330 -7.28 -21.46 -3.84
CA LEU A 330 -8.56 -21.94 -4.39
C LEU A 330 -8.47 -23.40 -4.80
N ASN A 331 -7.45 -23.79 -5.56
CA ASN A 331 -7.26 -25.19 -5.98
C ASN A 331 -7.13 -26.16 -4.80
N MET A 332 -6.45 -25.72 -3.72
CA MET A 332 -6.33 -26.49 -2.49
C MET A 332 -7.71 -26.68 -1.82
N LEU A 333 -8.50 -25.63 -1.70
CA LEU A 333 -9.84 -25.67 -1.11
C LEU A 333 -10.78 -26.58 -1.92
N LEU A 334 -10.74 -26.52 -3.26
CA LEU A 334 -11.51 -27.40 -4.13
C LEU A 334 -11.12 -28.87 -3.93
N ALA A 335 -9.82 -29.17 -3.77
CA ALA A 335 -9.35 -30.53 -3.50
C ALA A 335 -9.83 -31.05 -2.12
N VAL A 336 -9.93 -30.16 -1.12
CA VAL A 336 -10.51 -30.50 0.20
C VAL A 336 -11.99 -30.86 0.06
N LEU A 337 -12.79 -30.05 -0.63
CA LEU A 337 -14.22 -30.34 -0.88
C LEU A 337 -14.40 -31.68 -1.58
N GLU A 338 -13.58 -31.97 -2.57
CA GLU A 338 -13.69 -33.22 -3.31
C GLU A 338 -13.32 -34.44 -2.45
N LYS A 339 -12.15 -34.38 -1.78
CA LYS A 339 -11.61 -35.53 -1.06
C LYS A 339 -12.30 -35.77 0.28
N ARG A 340 -12.74 -34.72 0.98
CA ARG A 340 -13.28 -34.83 2.34
C ARG A 340 -14.79 -34.81 2.40
N VAL A 341 -15.41 -34.02 1.52
CA VAL A 341 -16.87 -33.85 1.51
C VAL A 341 -17.56 -34.64 0.38
N GLY A 342 -16.80 -35.04 -0.64
CA GLY A 342 -17.29 -35.90 -1.73
C GLY A 342 -17.92 -35.16 -2.91
N PHE A 343 -17.77 -33.82 -3.01
CA PHE A 343 -18.23 -33.05 -4.14
C PHE A 343 -17.35 -33.28 -5.38
N LYS A 344 -17.97 -33.61 -6.51
CA LYS A 344 -17.25 -33.87 -7.77
C LYS A 344 -16.97 -32.56 -8.50
N LEU A 345 -15.86 -31.90 -8.17
CA LEU A 345 -15.46 -30.62 -8.76
C LEU A 345 -14.31 -30.73 -9.78
N LEU A 346 -13.65 -31.89 -9.89
CA LEU A 346 -12.53 -32.12 -10.81
C LEU A 346 -12.86 -31.86 -12.28
N GLN A 347 -14.11 -32.10 -12.69
CA GLN A 347 -14.58 -31.94 -14.07
C GLN A 347 -15.41 -30.67 -14.26
N LYS A 348 -15.31 -29.71 -13.34
CA LYS A 348 -16.08 -28.47 -13.40
C LYS A 348 -15.16 -27.25 -13.53
N ASP A 349 -15.58 -26.29 -14.32
CA ASP A 349 -15.01 -24.96 -14.34
C ASP A 349 -15.42 -24.24 -13.07
N VAL A 350 -14.47 -23.54 -12.45
CA VAL A 350 -14.70 -22.73 -11.25
C VAL A 350 -14.10 -21.34 -11.44
N PHE A 351 -14.94 -20.35 -11.40
CA PHE A 351 -14.60 -18.95 -11.46
C PHE A 351 -14.91 -18.30 -10.11
N LEU A 352 -13.92 -17.63 -9.51
CA LEU A 352 -14.07 -16.94 -8.25
C LEU A 352 -13.80 -15.45 -8.44
N ASN A 353 -14.64 -14.60 -7.86
CA ASN A 353 -14.45 -13.17 -7.86
C ASN A 353 -14.69 -12.60 -6.45
N ILE A 354 -13.73 -11.86 -5.95
CA ILE A 354 -13.90 -11.04 -4.75
C ILE A 354 -14.40 -9.66 -5.19
N ALA A 355 -15.51 -9.20 -4.63
CA ALA A 355 -16.11 -7.93 -4.99
C ALA A 355 -15.13 -6.75 -4.89
N GLY A 356 -15.24 -5.78 -5.80
CA GLY A 356 -14.35 -4.63 -5.85
C GLY A 356 -12.92 -4.92 -6.35
N GLY A 357 -12.59 -6.18 -6.69
CA GLY A 357 -11.26 -6.58 -7.17
C GLY A 357 -10.16 -6.45 -6.12
N ILE A 358 -10.53 -6.32 -4.86
CA ILE A 358 -9.58 -6.19 -3.73
C ILE A 358 -8.92 -7.53 -3.49
N LYS A 359 -7.58 -7.54 -3.45
CA LYS A 359 -6.85 -8.75 -3.08
C LYS A 359 -6.94 -8.96 -1.56
N VAL A 360 -7.59 -10.06 -1.15
CA VAL A 360 -7.71 -10.45 0.25
C VAL A 360 -6.75 -11.60 0.55
N ASN A 361 -5.87 -11.40 1.54
CA ASN A 361 -4.89 -12.40 1.96
C ASN A 361 -5.28 -13.10 3.27
N ASP A 362 -6.44 -12.77 3.85
CA ASP A 362 -6.93 -13.34 5.10
C ASP A 362 -7.44 -14.78 4.91
N PRO A 363 -6.81 -15.80 5.54
CA PRO A 363 -7.27 -17.18 5.45
C PRO A 363 -8.70 -17.40 5.98
N ALA A 364 -9.17 -16.51 6.84
CA ALA A 364 -10.51 -16.62 7.43
C ALA A 364 -11.66 -16.51 6.43
N ILE A 365 -11.39 -16.13 5.15
CA ILE A 365 -12.42 -16.13 4.09
C ILE A 365 -12.59 -17.49 3.40
N ASP A 366 -11.74 -18.49 3.69
CA ASP A 366 -11.79 -19.80 3.05
C ASP A 366 -13.17 -20.43 3.13
N LEU A 367 -13.80 -20.39 4.32
CA LEU A 367 -15.11 -20.99 4.53
C LEU A 367 -16.19 -20.28 3.68
N ALA A 368 -16.10 -18.96 3.51
CA ALA A 368 -17.00 -18.22 2.64
C ALA A 368 -16.79 -18.57 1.16
N ILE A 369 -15.54 -18.80 0.73
CA ILE A 369 -15.22 -19.26 -0.62
C ILE A 369 -15.85 -20.65 -0.86
N LEU A 370 -15.68 -21.58 0.07
CA LEU A 370 -16.31 -22.90 -0.03
C LEU A 370 -17.84 -22.79 -0.05
N ALA A 371 -18.43 -21.94 0.78
CA ALA A 371 -19.86 -21.71 0.81
C ALA A 371 -20.38 -21.16 -0.55
N ALA A 372 -19.68 -20.18 -1.15
CA ALA A 372 -20.03 -19.65 -2.46
C ALA A 372 -19.90 -20.71 -3.58
N VAL A 373 -18.82 -21.50 -3.57
CA VAL A 373 -18.61 -22.59 -4.54
C VAL A 373 -19.71 -23.66 -4.41
N LEU A 374 -20.05 -24.07 -3.21
CA LEU A 374 -21.11 -25.06 -2.96
C LEU A 374 -22.49 -24.51 -3.34
N SER A 375 -22.78 -23.27 -2.97
CA SER A 375 -24.01 -22.57 -3.35
C SER A 375 -24.20 -22.57 -4.88
N SER A 376 -23.17 -22.19 -5.63
CA SER A 376 -23.19 -22.22 -7.10
C SER A 376 -23.29 -23.62 -7.66
N ASN A 377 -22.57 -24.60 -7.08
CA ASN A 377 -22.58 -25.97 -7.57
C ASN A 377 -23.93 -26.68 -7.38
N MET A 378 -24.66 -26.32 -6.34
CA MET A 378 -25.96 -26.89 -5.97
C MET A 378 -27.14 -26.05 -6.48
N ASP A 379 -26.86 -24.87 -6.98
CA ASP A 379 -27.83 -23.82 -7.34
C ASP A 379 -28.80 -23.47 -6.19
N ILE A 380 -28.23 -23.33 -4.99
CA ILE A 380 -28.96 -22.98 -3.76
C ILE A 380 -28.39 -21.68 -3.22
N ALA A 381 -29.24 -20.64 -3.13
CA ALA A 381 -28.85 -19.37 -2.54
C ALA A 381 -28.55 -19.52 -1.03
N LEU A 382 -27.52 -18.84 -0.58
CA LEU A 382 -27.26 -18.65 0.84
C LEU A 382 -28.18 -17.53 1.38
N ASP A 383 -28.43 -17.58 2.69
CA ASP A 383 -29.21 -16.54 3.34
C ASP A 383 -28.44 -15.21 3.32
N ALA A 384 -29.08 -14.17 2.79
CA ALA A 384 -28.49 -12.85 2.58
C ALA A 384 -28.05 -12.14 3.88
N ASP A 385 -28.64 -12.50 5.01
CA ASP A 385 -28.37 -11.93 6.33
C ASP A 385 -27.30 -12.75 7.11
N THR A 386 -26.61 -13.68 6.44
CA THR A 386 -25.58 -14.53 7.06
C THR A 386 -24.18 -14.17 6.56
N ALA A 387 -23.30 -13.79 7.48
CA ALA A 387 -21.86 -13.65 7.23
C ALA A 387 -21.13 -14.96 7.58
N VAL A 388 -19.94 -15.16 7.00
CA VAL A 388 -19.17 -16.41 7.17
C VAL A 388 -17.72 -16.06 7.46
N THR A 389 -17.09 -16.75 8.41
CA THR A 389 -15.65 -16.66 8.65
C THR A 389 -15.11 -17.98 9.17
N GLY A 390 -13.94 -18.41 8.69
CA GLY A 390 -13.27 -19.63 9.10
C GLY A 390 -12.13 -19.98 8.15
N GLU A 391 -11.00 -20.40 8.69
CA GLU A 391 -9.90 -20.97 7.91
C GLU A 391 -10.16 -22.46 7.71
N VAL A 392 -9.86 -22.99 6.53
CA VAL A 392 -10.06 -24.42 6.23
C VAL A 392 -8.72 -25.13 6.07
N GLY A 393 -8.51 -26.16 6.89
CA GLY A 393 -7.32 -26.99 6.83
C GLY A 393 -7.42 -28.11 5.80
N LEU A 394 -6.29 -28.76 5.49
CA LEU A 394 -6.21 -29.84 4.49
C LEU A 394 -6.95 -31.13 4.89
N ALA A 395 -7.18 -31.33 6.18
CA ALA A 395 -7.99 -32.44 6.66
C ALA A 395 -9.52 -32.16 6.59
N GLY A 396 -9.92 -30.93 6.22
CA GLY A 396 -11.29 -30.48 6.14
C GLY A 396 -11.79 -29.79 7.41
N GLU A 397 -10.95 -29.69 8.42
CA GLU A 397 -11.27 -29.00 9.68
C GLU A 397 -11.43 -27.49 9.49
N ILE A 398 -12.38 -26.89 10.21
CA ILE A 398 -12.53 -25.45 10.29
C ILE A 398 -11.72 -24.96 11.49
N ARG A 399 -10.75 -24.11 11.25
CA ARG A 399 -9.81 -23.61 12.25
C ARG A 399 -10.22 -22.27 12.83
N PRO A 400 -9.92 -22.03 14.13
CA PRO A 400 -10.09 -20.74 14.76
C PRO A 400 -9.38 -19.62 13.98
N VAL A 401 -10.01 -18.45 13.95
CA VAL A 401 -9.49 -17.27 13.23
C VAL A 401 -9.11 -16.15 14.19
N ALA A 402 -8.12 -15.37 13.82
CA ALA A 402 -7.72 -14.21 14.59
C ALA A 402 -8.82 -13.12 14.57
N ARG A 403 -8.89 -12.35 15.68
CA ARG A 403 -9.76 -11.16 15.79
C ARG A 403 -11.23 -11.44 15.55
N ILE A 404 -11.73 -12.58 16.02
CA ILE A 404 -13.12 -13.01 15.83
C ILE A 404 -14.13 -11.97 16.35
N GLU A 405 -13.84 -11.33 17.48
CA GLU A 405 -14.72 -10.30 18.06
C GLU A 405 -14.94 -9.13 17.13
N GLN A 406 -13.87 -8.67 16.45
CA GLN A 406 -13.95 -7.58 15.48
C GLN A 406 -14.79 -7.97 14.25
N ARG A 407 -14.69 -9.22 13.78
CA ARG A 407 -15.49 -9.74 12.67
C ARG A 407 -16.98 -9.81 13.03
N ILE A 408 -17.29 -10.27 14.23
CA ILE A 408 -18.66 -10.33 14.74
C ILE A 408 -19.24 -8.92 14.90
N GLN A 409 -18.47 -7.99 15.48
CA GLN A 409 -18.89 -6.60 15.65
C GLN A 409 -19.16 -5.90 14.33
N GLU A 410 -18.32 -6.12 13.31
CA GLU A 410 -18.53 -5.53 11.99
C GLU A 410 -19.77 -6.10 11.30
N ALA A 411 -19.98 -7.43 11.36
CA ALA A 411 -21.19 -8.06 10.85
C ALA A 411 -22.45 -7.51 11.55
N GLN A 412 -22.42 -7.39 12.87
CA GLN A 412 -23.53 -6.84 13.65
C GLN A 412 -23.80 -5.36 13.31
N LYS A 413 -22.75 -4.53 13.16
CA LYS A 413 -22.84 -3.11 12.80
C LYS A 413 -23.53 -2.92 11.45
N LEU A 414 -23.29 -3.83 10.51
CA LEU A 414 -23.87 -3.81 9.16
C LEU A 414 -25.25 -4.49 9.07
N GLY A 415 -25.81 -4.89 10.20
CA GLY A 415 -27.18 -5.40 10.29
C GLY A 415 -27.35 -6.88 9.93
N PHE A 416 -26.26 -7.64 9.82
CA PHE A 416 -26.35 -9.10 9.64
C PHE A 416 -26.97 -9.77 10.86
N LYS A 417 -27.83 -10.74 10.63
CA LYS A 417 -28.55 -11.46 11.70
C LYS A 417 -27.77 -12.66 12.20
N ARG A 418 -26.94 -13.27 11.34
CA ARG A 418 -26.19 -14.48 11.62
C ARG A 418 -24.73 -14.38 11.17
N ILE A 419 -23.85 -15.06 11.87
CA ILE A 419 -22.48 -15.27 11.43
C ILE A 419 -22.06 -16.71 11.72
N LEU A 420 -21.55 -17.40 10.69
CA LEU A 420 -20.97 -18.73 10.81
C LEU A 420 -19.50 -18.58 11.22
N ILE A 421 -19.14 -19.19 12.34
CA ILE A 421 -17.82 -19.14 12.96
C ILE A 421 -17.27 -20.56 13.20
N PRO A 422 -15.94 -20.75 13.38
CA PRO A 422 -15.36 -22.02 13.74
C PRO A 422 -15.87 -22.51 15.09
N ALA A 423 -16.19 -23.81 15.20
CA ALA A 423 -16.55 -24.43 16.47
C ALA A 423 -15.39 -24.35 17.49
N GLY A 424 -15.72 -24.13 18.75
CA GLY A 424 -14.74 -24.01 19.84
C GLY A 424 -13.89 -22.72 19.78
N GLN A 425 -14.29 -21.73 19.00
CA GLN A 425 -13.64 -20.40 18.96
C GLN A 425 -13.88 -19.69 20.30
N HIS A 426 -12.81 -19.43 21.07
CA HIS A 426 -12.90 -18.66 22.31
C HIS A 426 -13.03 -17.15 22.02
N PHE A 427 -14.08 -16.52 22.54
CA PHE A 427 -14.29 -15.07 22.48
C PHE A 427 -15.24 -14.61 23.60
N SER A 428 -15.21 -13.30 23.88
CA SER A 428 -16.06 -12.71 24.92
C SER A 428 -17.38 -12.21 24.32
N ALA A 429 -18.43 -13.03 24.40
CA ALA A 429 -19.72 -12.74 23.76
C ALA A 429 -20.61 -11.73 24.50
N LYS A 430 -20.08 -10.93 25.43
CA LYS A 430 -20.87 -10.17 26.41
C LYS A 430 -21.97 -9.24 25.86
N ASN A 431 -22.01 -8.92 24.55
CA ASN A 431 -23.03 -8.03 23.95
C ASN A 431 -23.38 -8.36 22.48
N SER A 432 -23.22 -9.60 22.03
CA SER A 432 -23.60 -9.97 20.66
C SER A 432 -25.12 -10.03 20.51
N LYS A 433 -25.68 -9.22 19.60
CA LYS A 433 -27.08 -9.29 19.17
C LYS A 433 -27.27 -10.16 17.92
N ILE A 434 -26.18 -10.69 17.37
CA ILE A 434 -26.14 -11.52 16.17
C ILE A 434 -26.14 -12.99 16.59
N GLU A 435 -26.87 -13.85 15.88
CA GLU A 435 -26.86 -15.28 16.07
C GLU A 435 -25.54 -15.89 15.60
N LEU A 436 -24.92 -16.69 16.48
CA LEU A 436 -23.66 -17.36 16.18
C LEU A 436 -23.93 -18.80 15.79
N ILE A 437 -23.48 -19.20 14.60
CA ILE A 437 -23.61 -20.59 14.12
C ILE A 437 -22.18 -21.17 14.13
N GLU A 438 -21.98 -22.20 14.97
CA GLU A 438 -20.69 -22.88 15.03
C GLU A 438 -20.64 -24.01 13.99
N GLY A 439 -19.62 -23.90 13.09
CA GLY A 439 -19.31 -24.92 12.09
C GLY A 439 -18.06 -25.73 12.49
N ALA A 440 -18.10 -27.03 12.32
CA ALA A 440 -16.99 -27.96 12.61
C ALA A 440 -16.37 -28.55 11.35
#